data_893782266d16b084d7ea1b71efc445b6
#
_entry.id   893782266d16b084d7ea1b71efc445b6
#
_cell.length_a   1.000
_cell.length_b   1.000
_cell.length_c   1.000
_cell.angle_alpha   90.00
_cell.angle_beta   90.00
_cell.angle_gamma   90.00
#
_symmetry.space_group_name_H-M   'P 1'
#
loop_
_entity.id
_entity.type
_entity.pdbx_description
1 polymer ?
#
loop_
_entity_poly.entity_id
_entity_poly.type
_entity_poly.pdbx_seq_one_letter_code
_entity_poly.pdbx_strand_id
1 'polypeptide(L)'
;MTATMTQESVPTATVRSDNVEGKLTADFTDLPKFQLDFKQIPTETVLQTIVNGDQKMLKSDYKELRDMEVVYYFSHLMIREFYTSHEHGQQFQKFPDIRRIVETWYNEQLEIIGGDGSPEQKRLVMLWNYKAVLDNINEGIHKANADHEEITVVLNYYNPEGSTRYVYRPTNKPVCPTQKSHVNYVIAEDNSWQEIAAKTLDAMDCVETWVRNQYLGFRIPYTVGDENKEYLPTFIVKTKDVNLIVECQDFDGDGSGNREAKHHYLKDYWIPAANNLKTFGRWQLLEVRDIDQLENEILKAI
;
A
#
# COMPACT_ATOMS: atom_id res chain seq x y z
N MET A 1 -20.87 11.50 -16.99
CA MET A 1 -20.72 10.79 -15.69
C MET A 1 -19.23 10.75 -15.38
N THR A 2 -18.82 11.31 -14.27
CA THR A 2 -17.41 11.31 -13.84
C THR A 2 -17.20 10.04 -13.03
N ALA A 3 -16.60 9.01 -13.61
CA ALA A 3 -16.13 7.92 -12.79
C ALA A 3 -14.88 8.39 -12.09
N THR A 4 -14.92 8.46 -10.79
CA THR A 4 -13.80 8.81 -9.97
C THR A 4 -12.89 7.59 -9.89
N MET A 5 -11.71 7.68 -10.48
CA MET A 5 -10.66 6.67 -10.36
C MET A 5 -9.52 7.31 -9.60
N THR A 6 -9.03 6.62 -8.62
CA THR A 6 -7.89 7.07 -7.80
C THR A 6 -6.64 7.16 -8.67
N GLN A 7 -6.16 8.37 -8.94
CA GLN A 7 -5.08 8.62 -9.92
C GLN A 7 -3.70 8.80 -9.28
N GLU A 8 -3.59 9.38 -8.12
CA GLU A 8 -2.30 9.60 -7.42
C GLU A 8 -2.27 8.99 -6.02
N SER A 9 -3.41 8.63 -5.52
CA SER A 9 -3.55 7.92 -4.26
C SER A 9 -3.96 6.49 -4.53
N VAL A 10 -3.07 5.73 -5.12
CA VAL A 10 -3.27 4.29 -5.11
C VAL A 10 -3.31 3.89 -3.65
N PRO A 11 -4.41 3.30 -3.19
CA PRO A 11 -4.48 2.87 -1.81
C PRO A 11 -3.36 1.87 -1.55
N THR A 12 -2.52 2.17 -0.56
CA THR A 12 -1.54 1.21 -0.08
C THR A 12 -2.27 0.27 0.88
N ALA A 13 -2.33 -1.00 0.56
CA ALA A 13 -2.92 -1.97 1.46
C ALA A 13 -2.08 -2.04 2.74
N THR A 14 -2.74 -1.86 3.87
CA THR A 14 -2.12 -2.02 5.19
C THR A 14 -2.89 -3.08 5.94
N VAL A 15 -2.18 -4.09 6.42
CA VAL A 15 -2.77 -5.10 7.30
C VAL A 15 -2.89 -4.48 8.68
N ARG A 16 -4.09 -4.56 9.24
CA ARG A 16 -4.41 -4.05 10.56
C ARG A 16 -5.02 -5.15 11.39
N SER A 17 -4.46 -5.36 12.57
CA SER A 17 -4.92 -6.36 13.53
C SER A 17 -5.47 -5.71 14.78
N ASP A 18 -6.73 -6.02 15.10
CA ASP A 18 -7.36 -5.68 16.38
C ASP A 18 -8.01 -6.95 16.93
N ASN A 19 -8.05 -7.12 18.26
CA ASN A 19 -8.84 -8.20 18.83
C ASN A 19 -10.35 -7.86 18.83
N VAL A 20 -11.19 -8.85 19.20
CA VAL A 20 -12.67 -8.73 19.22
C VAL A 20 -13.17 -7.54 20.07
N GLU A 21 -12.40 -7.11 21.06
CA GLU A 21 -12.71 -5.99 21.96
C GLU A 21 -12.15 -4.66 21.44
N GLY A 22 -11.51 -4.65 20.25
CA GLY A 22 -10.81 -3.48 19.71
C GLY A 22 -9.53 -3.13 20.48
N LYS A 23 -9.06 -4.02 21.36
CA LYS A 23 -7.85 -3.86 22.16
C LYS A 23 -6.67 -4.48 21.42
N LEU A 24 -5.58 -3.74 21.30
CA LEU A 24 -4.36 -4.24 20.69
C LEU A 24 -3.56 -5.08 21.68
N THR A 25 -3.11 -6.23 21.19
CA THR A 25 -2.16 -7.11 21.88
C THR A 25 -0.99 -7.43 20.94
N ALA A 26 0.11 -7.92 21.48
CA ALA A 26 1.24 -8.40 20.70
C ALA A 26 1.81 -9.68 21.29
N ASP A 27 2.32 -10.56 20.44
CA ASP A 27 3.01 -11.78 20.81
C ASP A 27 4.42 -11.81 20.20
N PHE A 28 5.43 -11.77 21.05
CA PHE A 28 6.85 -11.80 20.66
C PHE A 28 7.54 -13.11 21.04
N THR A 29 6.81 -14.11 21.56
CA THR A 29 7.40 -15.30 22.20
C THR A 29 8.31 -16.13 21.31
N ASP A 30 7.97 -16.27 20.02
CA ASP A 30 8.76 -17.05 19.05
C ASP A 30 9.58 -16.16 18.12
N LEU A 31 9.53 -14.84 18.30
CA LEU A 31 10.35 -13.94 17.52
C LEU A 31 11.78 -13.89 18.06
N PRO A 32 12.80 -13.91 17.20
CA PRO A 32 14.17 -13.72 17.64
C PRO A 32 14.34 -12.33 18.24
N LYS A 33 15.31 -12.17 19.15
CA LYS A 33 15.68 -10.86 19.68
C LYS A 33 16.01 -9.91 18.52
N PHE A 34 15.48 -8.72 18.57
CA PHE A 34 15.76 -7.70 17.56
C PHE A 34 17.08 -7.00 17.89
N GLN A 35 18.12 -7.39 17.17
CA GLN A 35 19.48 -6.91 17.43
C GLN A 35 19.81 -5.69 16.59
N LEU A 36 20.27 -4.63 17.23
CA LEU A 36 20.78 -3.42 16.58
C LEU A 36 22.23 -3.16 16.99
N ASP A 37 23.11 -2.98 15.99
CA ASP A 37 24.51 -2.71 16.23
C ASP A 37 24.80 -1.22 16.29
N PHE A 38 25.15 -0.74 17.49
CA PHE A 38 25.49 0.66 17.72
C PHE A 38 26.69 1.15 16.88
N LYS A 39 27.60 0.26 16.51
CA LYS A 39 28.79 0.59 15.70
C LYS A 39 28.45 0.91 14.24
N GLN A 40 27.27 0.50 13.77
CA GLN A 40 26.79 0.78 12.42
C GLN A 40 26.18 2.18 12.27
N ILE A 41 26.00 2.92 13.37
CA ILE A 41 25.48 4.27 13.30
C ILE A 41 26.60 5.20 12.75
N PRO A 42 26.36 5.89 11.64
CA PRO A 42 27.32 6.85 11.11
C PRO A 42 27.47 8.03 12.07
N THR A 43 28.70 8.54 12.17
CA THR A 43 29.02 9.73 12.97
C THR A 43 28.16 10.94 12.58
N GLU A 44 27.96 11.84 13.50
CA GLU A 44 27.12 13.07 13.60
C GLU A 44 26.44 13.67 12.36
N THR A 45 26.99 13.51 11.16
CA THR A 45 26.49 14.18 9.95
C THR A 45 25.20 13.56 9.38
N VAL A 46 24.95 12.29 9.63
CA VAL A 46 23.83 11.54 9.03
C VAL A 46 22.56 11.65 9.86
N LEU A 47 22.69 11.86 11.16
CA LEU A 47 21.52 12.08 12.05
C LEU A 47 20.70 13.33 11.68
N GLN A 48 21.29 14.27 10.93
CA GLN A 48 20.58 15.46 10.45
C GLN A 48 19.60 15.17 9.31
N THR A 49 19.76 14.06 8.60
CA THR A 49 18.96 13.75 7.39
C THR A 49 17.72 12.92 7.70
N ILE A 50 17.68 12.22 8.81
CA ILE A 50 16.61 11.24 9.13
C ILE A 50 15.36 11.89 9.72
N VAL A 51 15.46 13.07 10.30
CA VAL A 51 14.35 13.75 10.95
C VAL A 51 13.93 14.99 10.17
N ASN A 52 13.17 14.79 9.12
CA ASN A 52 12.53 15.86 8.36
C ASN A 52 11.58 16.65 9.29
N GLY A 53 11.98 17.80 9.73
CA GLY A 53 11.13 18.80 10.36
C GLY A 53 11.55 19.27 11.75
N ASP A 54 12.09 18.43 12.61
CA ASP A 54 12.49 18.80 13.97
C ASP A 54 14.00 18.78 14.21
N GLN A 55 14.73 19.48 13.39
CA GLN A 55 16.20 19.60 13.52
C GLN A 55 16.67 20.20 14.87
N LYS A 56 15.78 20.84 15.62
CA LYS A 56 16.14 21.44 16.91
C LYS A 56 16.15 20.48 18.09
N MET A 57 15.38 19.41 18.06
CA MET A 57 15.29 18.45 19.18
C MET A 57 16.44 17.47 19.29
N LEU A 58 17.18 17.20 18.21
CA LEU A 58 18.22 16.16 18.22
C LEU A 58 19.58 16.59 18.78
N LYS A 59 19.89 17.87 18.84
CA LYS A 59 21.24 18.33 19.21
C LYS A 59 21.46 18.66 20.69
N SER A 60 20.41 18.93 21.47
CA SER A 60 20.57 19.37 22.86
C SER A 60 20.03 18.42 23.92
N ASP A 61 19.09 17.55 23.60
CA ASP A 61 18.27 16.92 24.64
C ASP A 61 18.42 15.40 24.77
N TYR A 62 19.22 14.74 23.91
CA TYR A 62 19.29 13.27 23.95
C TYR A 62 20.19 12.72 25.07
N LYS A 63 20.95 13.53 25.74
CA LYS A 63 21.92 13.10 26.79
C LYS A 63 21.27 12.73 28.13
N GLU A 64 20.00 13.03 28.32
CA GLU A 64 19.29 12.77 29.58
C GLU A 64 17.94 12.10 29.36
N LEU A 65 17.78 11.37 28.23
CA LEU A 65 16.54 10.68 27.95
C LEU A 65 16.27 9.52 28.90
N ARG A 66 15.01 9.39 29.29
CA ARG A 66 14.52 8.24 30.02
C ARG A 66 13.97 7.19 29.03
N ASP A 67 14.03 5.91 29.41
CA ASP A 67 13.44 4.82 28.62
C ASP A 67 11.99 5.11 28.22
N MET A 68 11.20 5.67 29.13
CA MET A 68 9.80 6.02 28.88
C MET A 68 9.63 7.08 27.78
N GLU A 69 10.57 7.98 27.59
CA GLU A 69 10.50 8.99 26.53
C GLU A 69 10.76 8.36 25.16
N VAL A 70 11.68 7.38 25.11
CA VAL A 70 11.92 6.57 23.91
C VAL A 70 10.69 5.75 23.54
N VAL A 71 10.11 5.05 24.52
CA VAL A 71 8.87 4.27 24.33
C VAL A 71 7.74 5.17 23.85
N TYR A 72 7.55 6.32 24.46
CA TYR A 72 6.50 7.26 24.09
C TYR A 72 6.67 7.78 22.66
N TYR A 73 7.90 8.12 22.27
CA TYR A 73 8.21 8.58 20.91
C TYR A 73 7.88 7.52 19.86
N PHE A 74 8.34 6.27 20.06
CA PHE A 74 8.06 5.19 19.12
C PHE A 74 6.58 4.79 19.11
N SER A 75 5.87 4.94 20.22
CA SER A 75 4.40 4.75 20.24
C SER A 75 3.67 5.78 19.37
N HIS A 76 4.13 7.02 19.35
CA HIS A 76 3.62 8.03 18.42
C HIS A 76 3.94 7.70 16.96
N LEU A 77 5.14 7.20 16.68
CA LEU A 77 5.48 6.75 15.34
C LEU A 77 4.59 5.60 14.87
N MET A 78 4.30 4.63 15.74
CA MET A 78 3.37 3.53 15.44
C MET A 78 1.97 4.05 15.08
N ILE A 79 1.42 5.01 15.85
CA ILE A 79 0.14 5.64 15.52
C ILE A 79 0.20 6.30 14.15
N ARG A 80 1.25 7.08 13.88
CA ARG A 80 1.40 7.82 12.64
C ARG A 80 1.49 6.90 11.42
N GLU A 81 2.27 5.83 11.50
CA GLU A 81 2.58 4.97 10.36
C GLU A 81 1.48 3.90 10.12
N PHE A 82 0.89 3.33 11.19
CA PHE A 82 -0.04 2.19 11.06
C PHE A 82 -1.48 2.50 11.47
N TYR A 83 -1.71 3.49 12.32
CA TYR A 83 -3.03 3.78 12.89
C TYR A 83 -3.52 5.19 12.55
N THR A 84 -3.22 5.66 11.34
CA THR A 84 -3.73 6.92 10.78
C THR A 84 -4.54 6.59 9.53
N SER A 85 -5.78 7.06 9.47
CA SER A 85 -6.64 6.90 8.30
C SER A 85 -7.20 8.24 7.84
N HIS A 86 -7.60 8.32 6.57
CA HIS A 86 -8.24 9.52 6.01
C HIS A 86 -9.56 9.88 6.72
N GLU A 87 -10.35 8.86 7.08
CA GLU A 87 -11.68 9.07 7.67
C GLU A 87 -11.60 9.45 9.15
N HIS A 88 -10.68 8.84 9.90
CA HIS A 88 -10.63 8.95 11.36
C HIS A 88 -9.40 9.70 11.88
N GLY A 89 -8.51 10.15 10.98
CA GLY A 89 -7.24 10.75 11.36
C GLY A 89 -6.36 9.77 12.16
N GLN A 90 -5.57 10.31 13.07
CA GLN A 90 -4.71 9.52 13.96
C GLN A 90 -5.55 8.92 15.11
N GLN A 91 -5.51 7.60 15.24
CA GLN A 91 -6.32 6.86 16.21
C GLN A 91 -5.67 6.85 17.60
N PHE A 92 -5.60 7.99 18.24
CA PHE A 92 -5.00 8.14 19.58
C PHE A 92 -5.68 7.34 20.69
N GLN A 93 -6.91 6.88 20.49
CA GLN A 93 -7.58 5.96 21.42
C GLN A 93 -6.82 4.63 21.60
N LYS A 94 -6.01 4.23 20.61
CA LYS A 94 -5.17 3.03 20.68
C LYS A 94 -3.80 3.27 21.35
N PHE A 95 -3.46 4.51 21.62
CA PHE A 95 -2.17 4.89 22.18
C PHE A 95 -1.81 4.16 23.49
N PRO A 96 -2.71 3.95 24.46
CA PRO A 96 -2.39 3.23 25.68
C PRO A 96 -1.96 1.78 25.42
N ASP A 97 -2.62 1.09 24.50
CA ASP A 97 -2.26 -0.28 24.12
C ASP A 97 -0.94 -0.33 23.37
N ILE A 98 -0.78 0.54 22.37
CA ILE A 98 0.46 0.64 21.59
C ILE A 98 1.64 0.98 22.50
N ARG A 99 1.48 1.91 23.43
CA ARG A 99 2.54 2.24 24.39
C ARG A 99 2.98 1.02 25.20
N ARG A 100 2.01 0.24 25.71
CA ARG A 100 2.32 -0.98 26.46
C ARG A 100 3.06 -2.01 25.58
N ILE A 101 2.64 -2.18 24.34
CA ILE A 101 3.28 -3.08 23.38
C ILE A 101 4.71 -2.64 23.09
N VAL A 102 4.91 -1.37 22.79
CA VAL A 102 6.25 -0.80 22.53
C VAL A 102 7.14 -0.93 23.77
N GLU A 103 6.60 -0.71 24.98
CA GLU A 103 7.34 -0.87 26.23
C GLU A 103 7.77 -2.33 26.44
N THR A 104 6.89 -3.29 26.20
CA THR A 104 7.23 -4.73 26.28
C THR A 104 8.31 -5.07 25.26
N TRP A 105 8.14 -4.65 24.01
CA TRP A 105 9.13 -4.86 22.95
C TRP A 105 10.50 -4.26 23.31
N TYR A 106 10.52 -3.01 23.77
CA TYR A 106 11.72 -2.27 24.15
C TYR A 106 12.52 -2.96 25.27
N ASN A 107 11.81 -3.51 26.24
CA ASN A 107 12.44 -4.16 27.39
C ASN A 107 12.82 -5.62 27.12
N GLU A 108 12.02 -6.34 26.33
CA GLU A 108 12.14 -7.78 26.20
C GLU A 108 12.72 -8.24 24.85
N GLN A 109 12.50 -7.47 23.78
CA GLN A 109 12.92 -7.87 22.44
C GLN A 109 14.16 -7.13 21.94
N LEU A 110 14.32 -5.85 22.30
CA LEU A 110 15.42 -5.03 21.82
C LEU A 110 16.75 -5.40 22.49
N GLU A 111 17.78 -5.72 21.69
CA GLU A 111 19.14 -5.95 22.13
C GLU A 111 20.10 -5.01 21.40
N ILE A 112 20.90 -4.24 22.13
CA ILE A 112 21.90 -3.36 21.56
C ILE A 112 23.28 -4.06 21.60
N ILE A 113 23.86 -4.23 20.42
CA ILE A 113 25.20 -4.81 20.26
C ILE A 113 26.21 -3.69 20.08
N GLY A 114 27.38 -3.85 20.68
CA GLY A 114 28.51 -2.91 20.48
C GLY A 114 28.40 -1.59 21.21
N GLY A 115 27.43 -1.46 22.12
CA GLY A 115 27.18 -0.30 22.98
C GLY A 115 26.99 -0.68 24.46
N ASP A 116 26.60 0.30 25.28
CA ASP A 116 26.31 0.12 26.72
C ASP A 116 24.80 -0.11 26.99
N GLY A 117 23.97 -0.02 25.95
CA GLY A 117 22.53 -0.20 26.05
C GLY A 117 21.80 0.93 26.77
N SER A 118 22.43 2.11 26.92
CA SER A 118 21.78 3.29 27.50
C SER A 118 20.55 3.75 26.68
N PRO A 119 19.59 4.45 27.31
CA PRO A 119 18.41 4.98 26.59
C PRO A 119 18.79 5.83 25.36
N GLU A 120 19.86 6.59 25.46
CA GLU A 120 20.38 7.40 24.36
C GLU A 120 20.84 6.54 23.19
N GLN A 121 21.59 5.48 23.47
CA GLN A 121 22.04 4.55 22.44
C GLN A 121 20.87 3.79 21.81
N LYS A 122 19.96 3.28 22.63
CA LYS A 122 18.74 2.63 22.14
C LYS A 122 17.96 3.56 21.22
N ARG A 123 17.74 4.80 21.62
CA ARG A 123 17.05 5.79 20.77
C ARG A 123 17.77 6.03 19.46
N LEU A 124 19.10 6.21 19.47
CA LEU A 124 19.86 6.47 18.26
C LEU A 124 19.78 5.32 17.26
N VAL A 125 19.99 4.08 17.71
CA VAL A 125 19.91 2.90 16.83
C VAL A 125 18.49 2.64 16.35
N MET A 126 17.48 2.87 17.20
CA MET A 126 16.08 2.76 16.82
C MET A 126 15.70 3.81 15.77
N LEU A 127 16.15 5.06 15.92
CA LEU A 127 15.91 6.11 14.93
C LEU A 127 16.61 5.82 13.60
N TRP A 128 17.82 5.30 13.63
CA TRP A 128 18.56 4.91 12.43
C TRP A 128 17.83 3.79 11.66
N ASN A 129 17.24 2.86 12.40
CA ASN A 129 16.51 1.72 11.84
C ASN A 129 14.98 1.82 12.07
N TYR A 130 14.43 3.04 12.20
CA TYR A 130 13.07 3.26 12.70
C TYR A 130 12.03 2.41 11.98
N LYS A 131 12.14 2.28 10.66
CA LYS A 131 11.19 1.49 9.86
C LYS A 131 11.25 0.01 10.26
N ALA A 132 12.43 -0.59 10.31
CA ALA A 132 12.60 -1.99 10.72
C ALA A 132 12.13 -2.24 12.16
N VAL A 133 12.35 -1.26 13.07
CA VAL A 133 11.82 -1.32 14.44
C VAL A 133 10.30 -1.33 14.45
N LEU A 134 9.66 -0.40 13.70
CA LEU A 134 8.21 -0.33 13.64
C LEU A 134 7.59 -1.57 12.98
N ASP A 135 8.21 -2.08 11.92
CA ASP A 135 7.77 -3.29 11.22
C ASP A 135 7.85 -4.52 12.15
N ASN A 136 8.92 -4.66 12.93
CA ASN A 136 9.06 -5.78 13.87
C ASN A 136 8.05 -5.70 15.05
N ILE A 137 7.79 -4.50 15.57
CA ILE A 137 6.72 -4.31 16.57
C ILE A 137 5.36 -4.68 15.97
N ASN A 138 5.11 -4.24 14.75
CA ASN A 138 3.86 -4.52 14.04
C ASN A 138 3.70 -6.02 13.73
N GLU A 139 4.77 -6.74 13.44
CA GLU A 139 4.78 -8.20 13.26
C GLU A 139 4.27 -8.92 14.53
N GLY A 140 4.73 -8.51 15.71
CA GLY A 140 4.22 -9.06 16.98
C GLY A 140 2.74 -8.76 17.20
N ILE A 141 2.25 -7.60 16.78
CA ILE A 141 0.83 -7.26 16.82
C ILE A 141 0.04 -8.17 15.86
N HIS A 142 0.49 -8.33 14.62
CA HIS A 142 -0.16 -9.23 13.66
C HIS A 142 -0.20 -10.67 14.17
N LYS A 143 0.90 -11.17 14.71
CA LYS A 143 0.96 -12.53 15.25
C LYS A 143 -0.07 -12.77 16.36
N ALA A 144 -0.24 -11.81 17.27
CA ALA A 144 -1.21 -11.93 18.36
C ALA A 144 -2.68 -11.82 17.92
N ASN A 145 -2.93 -11.20 16.77
CA ASN A 145 -4.27 -10.88 16.30
C ASN A 145 -4.59 -11.49 14.92
N ALA A 146 -3.86 -12.52 14.51
CA ALA A 146 -3.97 -13.14 13.20
C ALA A 146 -5.40 -13.59 12.82
N ASP A 147 -6.18 -14.05 13.82
CA ASP A 147 -7.58 -14.45 13.61
C ASP A 147 -8.53 -13.26 13.41
N HIS A 148 -8.05 -12.04 13.61
CA HIS A 148 -8.82 -10.79 13.55
C HIS A 148 -8.18 -9.75 12.62
N GLU A 149 -7.33 -10.18 11.71
CA GLU A 149 -6.69 -9.28 10.74
C GLU A 149 -7.71 -8.69 9.78
N GLU A 150 -7.70 -7.38 9.66
CA GLU A 150 -8.44 -6.64 8.66
C GLU A 150 -7.48 -5.92 7.74
N ILE A 151 -7.53 -6.25 6.46
CA ILE A 151 -6.76 -5.54 5.43
C ILE A 151 -7.52 -4.26 5.10
N THR A 152 -6.90 -3.11 5.37
CA THR A 152 -7.49 -1.79 5.12
C THR A 152 -6.71 -0.99 4.10
N VAL A 153 -7.38 0.00 3.49
CA VAL A 153 -6.78 0.92 2.54
C VAL A 153 -6.29 2.17 3.26
N VAL A 154 -5.09 2.61 2.93
CA VAL A 154 -4.59 3.93 3.30
C VAL A 154 -4.63 4.82 2.05
N LEU A 155 -5.52 5.81 2.07
CA LEU A 155 -5.62 6.80 0.99
C LEU A 155 -4.69 7.98 1.27
N ASN A 156 -4.20 8.60 0.19
CA ASN A 156 -3.46 9.85 0.33
C ASN A 156 -4.34 10.92 0.98
N TYR A 157 -3.86 11.54 2.04
CA TYR A 157 -4.63 12.52 2.82
C TYR A 157 -5.05 13.75 2.00
N TYR A 158 -4.19 14.21 1.11
CA TYR A 158 -4.42 15.43 0.33
C TYR A 158 -5.11 15.16 -1.00
N ASN A 159 -4.96 13.96 -1.54
CA ASN A 159 -5.51 13.59 -2.85
C ASN A 159 -5.97 12.13 -2.84
N PRO A 160 -7.08 11.85 -2.12
CA PRO A 160 -7.58 10.47 -1.96
C PRO A 160 -8.17 9.88 -3.24
N GLU A 161 -8.51 10.74 -4.21
CA GLU A 161 -9.19 10.36 -5.44
C GLU A 161 -8.55 11.03 -6.65
N GLY A 162 -8.39 10.28 -7.74
CA GLY A 162 -8.02 10.82 -9.05
C GLY A 162 -9.23 10.92 -9.99
N SER A 163 -9.05 11.57 -11.13
CA SER A 163 -10.11 11.73 -12.12
C SER A 163 -9.56 11.68 -13.53
N THR A 164 -10.25 10.98 -14.41
CA THR A 164 -9.96 10.98 -15.85
C THR A 164 -10.40 12.28 -16.55
N ARG A 165 -11.05 13.21 -15.84
CA ARG A 165 -11.63 14.45 -16.38
C ARG A 165 -10.61 15.34 -17.11
N TYR A 166 -9.37 15.34 -16.68
CA TYR A 166 -8.31 16.19 -17.22
C TYR A 166 -7.33 15.45 -18.12
N VAL A 167 -7.67 14.22 -18.50
CA VAL A 167 -6.83 13.44 -19.41
C VAL A 167 -6.94 14.05 -20.82
N TYR A 168 -5.84 14.65 -21.28
CA TYR A 168 -5.67 15.14 -22.63
C TYR A 168 -4.28 14.77 -23.13
N ARG A 169 -4.23 13.91 -24.14
CA ARG A 169 -2.97 13.40 -24.70
C ARG A 169 -3.04 13.39 -26.22
N PRO A 170 -2.43 14.36 -26.91
CA PRO A 170 -2.31 14.30 -28.35
C PRO A 170 -1.42 13.13 -28.76
N THR A 171 -1.79 12.43 -29.83
CA THR A 171 -1.05 11.30 -30.35
C THR A 171 -1.04 11.29 -31.87
N ASN A 172 0.05 10.79 -32.47
CA ASN A 172 0.16 10.49 -33.90
C ASN A 172 0.05 8.99 -34.19
N LYS A 173 -0.20 8.17 -33.14
CA LYS A 173 -0.38 6.73 -33.29
C LYS A 173 -1.80 6.40 -33.75
N PRO A 174 -2.00 5.24 -34.42
CA PRO A 174 -3.34 4.77 -34.74
C PRO A 174 -4.24 4.72 -33.50
N VAL A 175 -5.51 5.07 -33.67
CA VAL A 175 -6.47 5.14 -32.59
C VAL A 175 -7.79 4.47 -32.97
N CYS A 176 -8.40 3.78 -32.02
CA CYS A 176 -9.72 3.20 -32.11
C CYS A 176 -10.73 4.10 -31.35
N PRO A 177 -11.84 4.55 -31.99
CA PRO A 177 -12.88 5.30 -31.29
C PRO A 177 -13.60 4.39 -30.28
N THR A 178 -14.05 5.00 -29.19
CA THR A 178 -14.72 4.28 -28.11
C THR A 178 -16.02 4.98 -27.69
N GLN A 179 -17.00 4.22 -27.18
CA GLN A 179 -18.30 4.73 -26.76
C GLN A 179 -18.49 4.72 -25.24
N LYS A 180 -18.05 3.65 -24.58
CA LYS A 180 -18.19 3.48 -23.13
C LYS A 180 -16.90 3.80 -22.36
N SER A 181 -15.80 4.04 -23.06
CA SER A 181 -14.55 4.43 -22.41
C SER A 181 -14.62 5.85 -21.87
N HIS A 182 -13.89 6.11 -20.80
CA HIS A 182 -13.71 7.47 -20.24
C HIS A 182 -12.94 8.41 -21.16
N VAL A 183 -12.26 7.87 -22.16
CA VAL A 183 -11.55 8.63 -23.19
C VAL A 183 -12.18 8.32 -24.55
N ASN A 184 -12.21 9.31 -25.44
CA ASN A 184 -12.90 9.17 -26.73
C ASN A 184 -12.20 8.20 -27.68
N TYR A 185 -10.89 8.00 -27.50
CA TYR A 185 -10.07 7.16 -28.34
C TYR A 185 -9.06 6.39 -27.53
N VAL A 186 -8.81 5.15 -27.93
CA VAL A 186 -7.73 4.32 -27.39
C VAL A 186 -6.67 4.14 -28.45
N ILE A 187 -5.40 4.27 -28.08
CA ILE A 187 -4.29 3.97 -29.00
C ILE A 187 -4.31 2.47 -29.28
N ALA A 188 -4.60 2.12 -30.52
CA ALA A 188 -4.65 0.72 -30.97
C ALA A 188 -4.35 0.68 -32.46
N GLU A 189 -3.58 -0.30 -32.89
CA GLU A 189 -3.39 -0.63 -34.30
C GLU A 189 -4.53 -1.54 -34.77
N ASP A 190 -4.83 -1.52 -36.08
CA ASP A 190 -5.88 -2.33 -36.68
C ASP A 190 -5.63 -3.82 -36.39
N ASN A 191 -6.68 -4.52 -35.96
CA ASN A 191 -6.65 -5.92 -35.55
C ASN A 191 -5.68 -6.25 -34.39
N SER A 192 -5.25 -5.24 -33.66
CA SER A 192 -4.47 -5.48 -32.44
C SER A 192 -5.37 -5.98 -31.30
N TRP A 193 -4.77 -6.65 -30.31
CA TRP A 193 -5.50 -7.08 -29.13
C TRP A 193 -6.15 -5.91 -28.39
N GLN A 194 -5.55 -4.73 -28.45
CA GLN A 194 -6.11 -3.50 -27.85
C GLN A 194 -7.40 -3.06 -28.53
N GLU A 195 -7.45 -3.16 -29.86
CA GLU A 195 -8.65 -2.84 -30.61
C GLU A 195 -9.75 -3.86 -30.37
N ILE A 196 -9.39 -5.16 -30.35
CA ILE A 196 -10.34 -6.25 -30.03
C ILE A 196 -10.94 -6.02 -28.64
N ALA A 197 -10.08 -5.76 -27.61
CA ALA A 197 -10.53 -5.47 -26.27
C ALA A 197 -11.48 -4.26 -26.22
N ALA A 198 -11.11 -3.16 -26.86
CA ALA A 198 -11.91 -1.93 -26.88
C ALA A 198 -13.30 -2.17 -27.52
N LYS A 199 -13.35 -2.85 -28.65
CA LYS A 199 -14.61 -3.20 -29.32
C LYS A 199 -15.48 -4.14 -28.49
N THR A 200 -14.88 -5.15 -27.86
CA THR A 200 -15.58 -6.09 -26.98
C THR A 200 -16.19 -5.35 -25.79
N LEU A 201 -15.39 -4.54 -25.07
CA LEU A 201 -15.87 -3.78 -23.92
C LEU A 201 -16.97 -2.77 -24.26
N ASP A 202 -16.89 -2.13 -25.43
CA ASP A 202 -17.94 -1.23 -25.91
C ASP A 202 -19.23 -1.95 -26.30
N ALA A 203 -19.15 -3.19 -26.77
CA ALA A 203 -20.30 -3.98 -27.21
C ALA A 203 -21.05 -4.67 -26.06
N MET A 204 -20.39 -4.94 -24.94
CA MET A 204 -20.98 -5.68 -23.80
C MET A 204 -22.00 -4.84 -23.03
N ASP A 205 -23.24 -5.30 -22.91
CA ASP A 205 -24.30 -4.59 -22.18
C ASP A 205 -24.04 -4.50 -20.67
N CYS A 206 -23.34 -5.47 -20.10
CA CYS A 206 -22.99 -5.49 -18.69
C CYS A 206 -21.90 -4.49 -18.31
N VAL A 207 -21.15 -3.96 -19.28
CA VAL A 207 -20.12 -2.94 -19.07
C VAL A 207 -20.76 -1.56 -19.08
N GLU A 208 -20.72 -0.86 -17.96
CA GLU A 208 -21.18 0.53 -17.85
C GLU A 208 -20.15 1.49 -18.44
N THR A 209 -18.92 1.40 -17.98
CA THR A 209 -17.80 2.20 -18.45
C THR A 209 -16.49 1.42 -18.30
N TRP A 210 -15.49 1.85 -19.06
CA TRP A 210 -14.15 1.27 -18.95
C TRP A 210 -13.07 2.29 -19.30
N VAL A 211 -11.82 1.98 -19.00
CA VAL A 211 -10.67 2.77 -19.45
C VAL A 211 -9.44 1.88 -19.58
N ARG A 212 -8.65 2.13 -20.62
CA ARG A 212 -7.30 1.59 -20.71
C ARG A 212 -6.36 2.45 -19.88
N ASN A 213 -5.59 1.85 -18.98
CA ASN A 213 -4.65 2.56 -18.09
C ASN A 213 -3.37 3.00 -18.82
N GLN A 214 -3.53 3.63 -19.96
CA GLN A 214 -2.42 4.16 -20.74
C GLN A 214 -2.28 5.66 -20.48
N TYR A 215 -1.18 6.07 -19.87
CA TYR A 215 -0.91 7.45 -19.44
C TYR A 215 -1.88 8.01 -18.38
N LEU A 216 -2.68 7.18 -17.75
CA LEU A 216 -3.58 7.62 -16.68
C LEU A 216 -2.90 7.71 -15.32
N GLY A 217 -1.82 6.96 -15.14
CA GLY A 217 -1.09 6.95 -13.87
C GLY A 217 -1.77 6.17 -12.75
N PHE A 218 -2.76 5.33 -13.07
CA PHE A 218 -3.30 4.42 -12.06
C PHE A 218 -2.28 3.32 -11.79
N ARG A 219 -1.69 3.36 -10.60
CA ARG A 219 -0.59 2.50 -10.19
C ARG A 219 -0.94 1.82 -8.88
N ILE A 220 -0.60 0.56 -8.78
CA ILE A 220 -0.75 -0.21 -7.56
C ILE A 220 0.65 -0.53 -7.05
N PRO A 221 1.08 0.04 -5.90
CA PRO A 221 2.38 -0.28 -5.33
C PRO A 221 2.38 -1.71 -4.81
N TYR A 222 3.50 -2.41 -4.98
CA TYR A 222 3.73 -3.72 -4.41
C TYR A 222 5.21 -3.88 -4.04
N THR A 223 5.52 -4.82 -3.17
CA THR A 223 6.88 -5.03 -2.70
C THR A 223 7.39 -6.40 -3.15
N VAL A 224 8.64 -6.46 -3.60
CA VAL A 224 9.36 -7.71 -3.92
C VAL A 224 10.68 -7.70 -3.19
N GLY A 225 10.83 -8.53 -2.18
CA GLY A 225 11.95 -8.41 -1.24
C GLY A 225 11.94 -7.03 -0.58
N ASP A 226 13.04 -6.31 -0.68
CA ASP A 226 13.19 -4.94 -0.13
C ASP A 226 12.88 -3.84 -1.16
N GLU A 227 12.45 -4.18 -2.37
CA GLU A 227 12.19 -3.22 -3.44
C GLU A 227 10.70 -2.87 -3.54
N ASN A 228 10.39 -1.58 -3.48
CA ASN A 228 9.06 -1.08 -3.81
C ASN A 228 8.92 -0.94 -5.32
N LYS A 229 7.89 -1.55 -5.88
CA LYS A 229 7.56 -1.55 -7.31
C LYS A 229 6.15 -1.02 -7.53
N GLU A 230 5.85 -0.63 -8.76
CA GLU A 230 4.54 -0.17 -9.17
C GLU A 230 4.00 -1.08 -10.27
N TYR A 231 2.77 -1.48 -10.13
CA TYR A 231 2.02 -2.20 -11.14
C TYR A 231 1.02 -1.28 -11.82
N LEU A 232 0.98 -1.31 -13.15
CA LEU A 232 0.01 -0.59 -13.95
C LEU A 232 -0.98 -1.61 -14.57
N PRO A 233 -2.21 -1.72 -14.06
CA PRO A 233 -3.24 -2.55 -14.68
C PRO A 233 -3.49 -2.16 -16.12
N THR A 234 -3.84 -3.12 -16.97
CA THR A 234 -4.08 -2.87 -18.40
C THR A 234 -5.40 -2.13 -18.63
N PHE A 235 -6.49 -2.67 -18.10
CA PHE A 235 -7.82 -2.03 -18.16
C PHE A 235 -8.45 -1.98 -16.78
N ILE A 236 -9.32 -1.00 -16.63
CA ILE A 236 -10.25 -0.92 -15.51
C ILE A 236 -11.65 -0.87 -16.12
N VAL A 237 -12.49 -1.81 -15.72
CA VAL A 237 -13.82 -2.00 -16.27
C VAL A 237 -14.83 -1.91 -15.14
N LYS A 238 -15.82 -1.04 -15.30
CA LYS A 238 -16.92 -0.92 -14.37
C LYS A 238 -18.15 -1.61 -14.94
N THR A 239 -18.66 -2.56 -14.20
CA THR A 239 -19.98 -3.15 -14.41
C THR A 239 -20.95 -2.60 -13.38
N LYS A 240 -22.21 -3.06 -13.41
CA LYS A 240 -23.22 -2.64 -12.45
C LYS A 240 -22.84 -3.00 -11.00
N ASP A 241 -22.25 -4.18 -10.81
CA ASP A 241 -22.07 -4.78 -9.49
C ASP A 241 -20.60 -4.83 -9.05
N VAL A 242 -19.66 -4.77 -9.99
CA VAL A 242 -18.23 -4.94 -9.71
C VAL A 242 -17.34 -4.07 -10.61
N ASN A 243 -16.24 -3.60 -10.05
CA ASN A 243 -15.14 -2.99 -10.79
C ASN A 243 -14.07 -4.06 -11.04
N LEU A 244 -13.70 -4.27 -12.29
CA LEU A 244 -12.71 -5.25 -12.67
C LEU A 244 -11.37 -4.57 -12.97
N ILE A 245 -10.31 -5.06 -12.37
CA ILE A 245 -8.96 -4.85 -12.84
C ILE A 245 -8.68 -5.95 -13.85
N VAL A 246 -8.61 -5.59 -15.13
CA VAL A 246 -8.39 -6.57 -16.20
C VAL A 246 -6.93 -6.52 -16.63
N GLU A 247 -6.27 -7.66 -16.49
CA GLU A 247 -4.90 -7.87 -16.93
C GLU A 247 -4.87 -8.82 -18.12
N CYS A 248 -4.37 -8.33 -19.25
CA CYS A 248 -4.17 -9.15 -20.44
C CYS A 248 -2.78 -9.76 -20.40
N GLN A 249 -2.71 -11.06 -20.18
CA GLN A 249 -1.47 -11.80 -20.11
C GLN A 249 -0.82 -11.89 -21.50
N ASP A 250 0.53 -11.90 -21.51
CA ASP A 250 1.38 -12.04 -22.69
C ASP A 250 1.39 -10.89 -23.71
N PHE A 251 0.58 -9.86 -23.52
CA PHE A 251 0.51 -8.72 -24.44
C PHE A 251 1.32 -7.49 -23.98
N ASP A 252 1.61 -7.35 -22.71
CA ASP A 252 2.28 -6.16 -22.15
C ASP A 252 3.80 -6.27 -22.03
N GLY A 253 4.40 -7.37 -22.50
CA GLY A 253 5.88 -7.49 -22.61
C GLY A 253 6.65 -7.30 -21.29
N ASP A 254 5.97 -7.37 -20.14
CA ASP A 254 6.61 -7.28 -18.83
C ASP A 254 7.31 -8.61 -18.52
N GLY A 255 8.52 -8.77 -19.11
CA GLY A 255 9.41 -9.89 -18.84
C GLY A 255 10.00 -9.90 -17.43
N SER A 256 9.43 -9.13 -16.49
CA SER A 256 9.89 -9.16 -15.11
C SER A 256 9.40 -10.45 -14.45
N GLY A 257 10.30 -11.23 -13.87
CA GLY A 257 10.00 -12.42 -13.08
C GLY A 257 9.20 -12.15 -11.78
N ASN A 258 8.51 -11.03 -11.72
CA ASN A 258 7.75 -10.55 -10.55
C ASN A 258 6.23 -10.74 -10.69
N ARG A 259 5.79 -11.47 -11.72
CA ARG A 259 4.36 -11.67 -11.99
C ARG A 259 3.63 -12.30 -10.81
N GLU A 260 4.21 -13.35 -10.24
CA GLU A 260 3.61 -14.04 -9.08
C GLU A 260 3.47 -13.10 -7.87
N ALA A 261 4.52 -12.33 -7.57
CA ALA A 261 4.50 -11.37 -6.47
C ALA A 261 3.47 -10.26 -6.69
N LYS A 262 3.36 -9.75 -7.92
CA LYS A 262 2.36 -8.76 -8.33
C LYS A 262 0.93 -9.29 -8.15
N HIS A 263 0.66 -10.50 -8.64
CA HIS A 263 -0.66 -11.13 -8.54
C HIS A 263 -1.03 -11.46 -7.09
N HIS A 264 -0.08 -12.00 -6.35
CA HIS A 264 -0.24 -12.26 -4.91
C HIS A 264 -0.63 -10.98 -4.17
N TYR A 265 0.13 -9.89 -4.36
CA TYR A 265 -0.18 -8.62 -3.71
C TYR A 265 -1.57 -8.07 -4.09
N LEU A 266 -1.93 -8.12 -5.39
CA LEU A 266 -3.25 -7.68 -5.84
C LEU A 266 -4.39 -8.47 -5.21
N LYS A 267 -4.28 -9.80 -5.25
CA LYS A 267 -5.34 -10.72 -4.83
C LYS A 267 -5.50 -10.77 -3.32
N ASP A 268 -4.38 -10.80 -2.60
CA ASP A 268 -4.39 -11.07 -1.17
C ASP A 268 -4.35 -9.79 -0.31
N TYR A 269 -3.95 -8.65 -0.90
CA TYR A 269 -3.87 -7.39 -0.17
C TYR A 269 -4.70 -6.27 -0.79
N TRP A 270 -4.42 -5.85 -2.04
CA TRP A 270 -5.04 -4.65 -2.60
C TRP A 270 -6.56 -4.78 -2.80
N ILE A 271 -7.01 -5.87 -3.40
CA ILE A 271 -8.45 -6.09 -3.67
C ILE A 271 -9.25 -6.25 -2.37
N PRO A 272 -8.82 -7.09 -1.40
CA PRO A 272 -9.49 -7.14 -0.11
C PRO A 272 -9.53 -5.78 0.59
N ALA A 273 -8.42 -5.04 0.59
CA ALA A 273 -8.36 -3.70 1.18
C ALA A 273 -9.34 -2.72 0.52
N ALA A 274 -9.38 -2.68 -0.82
CA ALA A 274 -10.31 -1.83 -1.56
C ALA A 274 -11.77 -2.21 -1.29
N ASN A 275 -12.07 -3.51 -1.16
CA ASN A 275 -13.40 -4.01 -0.85
C ASN A 275 -13.83 -3.69 0.59
N ASN A 276 -12.90 -3.73 1.55
CA ASN A 276 -13.18 -3.39 2.95
C ASN A 276 -13.49 -1.90 3.12
N LEU A 277 -12.91 -1.03 2.29
CA LEU A 277 -13.20 0.40 2.32
C LEU A 277 -14.66 0.72 1.94
N LYS A 278 -15.30 -0.09 1.10
CA LYS A 278 -16.71 0.03 0.63
C LYS A 278 -17.06 1.31 -0.14
N THR A 279 -16.23 2.33 -0.10
CA THR A 279 -16.49 3.66 -0.69
C THR A 279 -16.49 3.62 -2.23
N PHE A 280 -15.66 2.76 -2.82
CA PHE A 280 -15.46 2.71 -4.29
C PHE A 280 -16.08 1.47 -4.94
N GLY A 281 -17.03 0.82 -4.27
CA GLY A 281 -17.68 -0.40 -4.75
C GLY A 281 -16.82 -1.64 -4.60
N ARG A 282 -17.30 -2.75 -5.14
CA ARG A 282 -16.61 -4.04 -5.11
C ARG A 282 -15.57 -4.13 -6.22
N TRP A 283 -14.38 -4.63 -5.92
CA TRP A 283 -13.28 -4.83 -6.86
C TRP A 283 -12.92 -6.30 -7.02
N GLN A 284 -12.51 -6.68 -8.23
CA GLN A 284 -12.03 -8.02 -8.54
C GLN A 284 -10.94 -7.97 -9.62
N LEU A 285 -9.98 -8.89 -9.53
CA LEU A 285 -8.97 -9.11 -10.56
C LEU A 285 -9.49 -10.10 -11.60
N LEU A 286 -9.33 -9.77 -12.87
CA LEU A 286 -9.62 -10.63 -14.01
C LEU A 286 -8.36 -10.78 -14.85
N GLU A 287 -7.86 -11.99 -14.96
CA GLU A 287 -6.73 -12.35 -15.82
C GLU A 287 -7.23 -12.92 -17.13
N VAL A 288 -6.90 -12.29 -18.24
CA VAL A 288 -7.27 -12.71 -19.58
C VAL A 288 -6.03 -13.19 -20.31
N ARG A 289 -6.01 -14.47 -20.66
CA ARG A 289 -4.92 -15.10 -21.42
C ARG A 289 -5.14 -15.06 -22.93
N ASP A 290 -6.38 -15.12 -23.32
CA ASP A 290 -6.81 -15.07 -24.70
C ASP A 290 -7.80 -13.92 -24.86
N ILE A 291 -7.45 -12.94 -25.67
CA ILE A 291 -8.27 -11.73 -25.83
C ILE A 291 -9.64 -12.05 -26.46
N ASP A 292 -9.73 -13.08 -27.26
CA ASP A 292 -10.99 -13.52 -27.87
C ASP A 292 -11.98 -14.11 -26.83
N GLN A 293 -11.48 -14.46 -25.64
CA GLN A 293 -12.27 -14.93 -24.51
C GLN A 293 -12.64 -13.82 -23.52
N LEU A 294 -12.24 -12.57 -23.77
CA LEU A 294 -12.46 -11.45 -22.83
C LEU A 294 -13.91 -11.33 -22.41
N GLU A 295 -14.86 -11.41 -23.35
CA GLU A 295 -16.29 -11.35 -23.06
C GLU A 295 -16.73 -12.47 -22.10
N ASN A 296 -16.34 -13.70 -22.41
CA ASN A 296 -16.70 -14.86 -21.60
C ASN A 296 -16.10 -14.78 -20.19
N GLU A 297 -14.87 -14.31 -20.06
CA GLU A 297 -14.20 -14.17 -18.76
C GLU A 297 -14.85 -13.06 -17.92
N ILE A 298 -15.25 -11.94 -18.53
CA ILE A 298 -16.00 -10.89 -17.82
C ILE A 298 -17.35 -11.43 -17.36
N LEU A 299 -18.11 -12.13 -18.21
CA LEU A 299 -19.42 -12.70 -17.87
C LEU A 299 -19.36 -13.74 -16.74
N LYS A 300 -18.24 -14.42 -16.57
CA LYS A 300 -18.01 -15.34 -15.42
C LYS A 300 -17.66 -14.59 -14.13
N ALA A 301 -17.11 -13.38 -14.23
CA ALA A 301 -16.61 -12.62 -13.09
C ALA A 301 -17.69 -11.74 -12.42
N ILE A 302 -18.82 -11.51 -13.08
CA ILE A 302 -19.92 -10.65 -12.60
C ILE A 302 -21.11 -11.51 -12.01
#